data_6bbcbb6851b15c414bb628dcf78ebd7d
#
_entry.id   6bbcbb6851b15c414bb628dcf78ebd7d
#
_cell.length_a   1.000
_cell.length_b   1.000
_cell.length_c   1.000
_cell.angle_alpha   90.00
_cell.angle_beta   90.00
_cell.angle_gamma   90.00
#
_symmetry.space_group_name_H-M   'P 1'
#
loop_
_entity.id
_entity.type
_entity.pdbx_description
1 polymer ?
#
loop_
_entity_poly.entity_id
_entity_poly.type
_entity_poly.pdbx_seq_one_letter_code
_entity_poly.pdbx_strand_id
1 'polypeptide(L)'
;GITVGIPFIQSVVVSSLNVYLNNLRYQFMVRVKVDYISHCADMDLESMENPDIQILRERAEETSSNSLNTFGYLSGLASAVISVIMCASIISVLNPLLLALVIAVVIINYANSKWLEKKKYSINIEIGKLNRFGWPVTNYLSDLRYAKEVRLYQLKDYFTRLYRDNRMEAGEYGKKDAAYTRRNGLIGAVVSLFQNVLLYGYFVYQVVIGVLAVGDMTIYMGAISQFTASLNNVTRQYLNLSMLSLSVQELMEFMKIPLKNLNSGSDTPEFDKNSVIE
;
A
#
# COMPACT_ATOMS: atom_id res chain seq x y z
N GLY A 1 -32.46 26.55 -3.46
CA GLY A 1 -32.46 25.60 -4.62
C GLY A 1 -31.05 25.30 -5.13
N ILE A 2 -30.20 26.30 -5.33
CA ILE A 2 -28.86 26.17 -5.95
C ILE A 2 -27.89 25.42 -5.01
N THR A 3 -27.94 25.66 -3.72
CA THR A 3 -27.05 25.04 -2.71
C THR A 3 -27.22 23.54 -2.55
N VAL A 4 -28.37 22.99 -2.95
CA VAL A 4 -28.64 21.53 -2.92
C VAL A 4 -28.42 20.89 -4.30
N GLY A 5 -28.70 21.64 -5.37
CA GLY A 5 -28.57 21.13 -6.73
C GLY A 5 -27.12 20.88 -7.16
N ILE A 6 -26.20 21.76 -6.80
CA ILE A 6 -24.78 21.62 -7.15
C ILE A 6 -24.14 20.35 -6.52
N PRO A 7 -24.27 20.07 -5.22
CA PRO A 7 -23.73 18.83 -4.62
C PRO A 7 -24.35 17.56 -5.21
N PHE A 8 -25.64 17.60 -5.56
CA PHE A 8 -26.31 16.47 -6.19
C PHE A 8 -25.72 16.16 -7.57
N ILE A 9 -25.63 17.15 -8.46
CA ILE A 9 -25.03 16.99 -9.79
C ILE A 9 -23.56 16.52 -9.65
N GLN A 10 -22.81 17.13 -8.75
CA GLN A 10 -21.43 16.73 -8.47
C GLN A 10 -21.34 15.28 -8.03
N SER A 11 -22.22 14.81 -7.14
CA SER A 11 -22.20 13.42 -6.67
C SER A 11 -22.52 12.43 -7.79
N VAL A 12 -23.47 12.74 -8.68
CA VAL A 12 -23.81 11.89 -9.82
C VAL A 12 -22.67 11.82 -10.83
N VAL A 13 -22.06 12.96 -11.17
CA VAL A 13 -20.91 13.02 -12.10
C VAL A 13 -19.72 12.26 -11.55
N VAL A 14 -19.37 12.50 -10.28
CA VAL A 14 -18.25 11.82 -9.60
C VAL A 14 -18.51 10.31 -9.51
N SER A 15 -19.73 9.90 -9.17
CA SER A 15 -20.10 8.48 -9.12
C SER A 15 -19.93 7.81 -10.49
N SER A 16 -20.45 8.43 -11.55
CA SER A 16 -20.35 7.91 -12.92
C SER A 16 -18.90 7.80 -13.40
N LEU A 17 -18.08 8.83 -13.11
CA LEU A 17 -16.66 8.82 -13.42
C LEU A 17 -15.92 7.73 -12.64
N ASN A 18 -16.25 7.53 -11.37
CA ASN A 18 -15.64 6.49 -10.55
C ASN A 18 -15.95 5.08 -11.07
N VAL A 19 -17.18 4.82 -11.55
CA VAL A 19 -17.54 3.53 -12.17
C VAL A 19 -16.71 3.30 -13.43
N TYR A 20 -16.58 4.30 -14.30
CA TYR A 20 -15.78 4.21 -15.50
C TYR A 20 -14.30 3.97 -15.20
N LEU A 21 -13.72 4.75 -14.29
CA LEU A 21 -12.33 4.60 -13.87
C LEU A 21 -12.06 3.25 -13.20
N ASN A 22 -12.99 2.74 -12.38
CA ASN A 22 -12.86 1.43 -11.78
C ASN A 22 -12.85 0.30 -12.81
N ASN A 23 -13.67 0.42 -13.87
CA ASN A 23 -13.64 -0.55 -14.95
C ASN A 23 -12.30 -0.54 -15.71
N LEU A 24 -11.75 0.64 -16.01
CA LEU A 24 -10.42 0.76 -16.62
C LEU A 24 -9.31 0.18 -15.72
N ARG A 25 -9.37 0.45 -14.43
CA ARG A 25 -8.43 -0.12 -13.43
C ARG A 25 -8.50 -1.64 -13.43
N TYR A 26 -9.71 -2.19 -13.44
CA TYR A 26 -9.91 -3.64 -13.47
C TYR A 26 -9.36 -4.28 -14.75
N GLN A 27 -9.60 -3.68 -15.92
CA GLN A 27 -9.03 -4.13 -17.19
C GLN A 27 -7.50 -4.11 -17.16
N PHE A 28 -6.90 -3.07 -16.59
CA PHE A 28 -5.44 -2.99 -16.42
C PHE A 28 -4.92 -4.12 -15.53
N MET A 29 -5.56 -4.35 -14.38
CA MET A 29 -5.18 -5.44 -13.47
C MET A 29 -5.26 -6.80 -14.17
N VAL A 30 -6.35 -7.06 -14.90
CA VAL A 30 -6.52 -8.32 -15.64
C VAL A 30 -5.41 -8.49 -16.65
N ARG A 31 -5.04 -7.44 -17.40
CA ARG A 31 -3.95 -7.51 -18.38
C ARG A 31 -2.62 -7.86 -17.71
N VAL A 32 -2.25 -7.14 -16.65
CA VAL A 32 -1.00 -7.41 -15.90
C VAL A 32 -0.98 -8.84 -15.35
N LYS A 33 -2.14 -9.32 -14.84
CA LYS A 33 -2.24 -10.67 -14.30
C LYS A 33 -2.16 -11.74 -15.39
N VAL A 34 -2.77 -11.49 -16.56
CA VAL A 34 -2.70 -12.40 -17.72
C VAL A 34 -1.27 -12.47 -18.24
N ASP A 35 -0.58 -11.33 -18.38
CA ASP A 35 0.82 -11.30 -18.83
C ASP A 35 1.72 -12.08 -17.84
N TYR A 36 1.51 -11.91 -16.53
CA TYR A 36 2.21 -12.67 -15.49
C TYR A 36 1.94 -14.18 -15.61
N ILE A 37 0.67 -14.61 -15.75
CA ILE A 37 0.30 -16.03 -15.85
C ILE A 37 0.86 -16.65 -17.13
N SER A 38 0.80 -15.93 -18.26
CA SER A 38 1.37 -16.39 -19.53
C SER A 38 2.87 -16.61 -19.39
N HIS A 39 3.59 -15.64 -18.78
CA HIS A 39 5.04 -15.79 -18.54
C HIS A 39 5.35 -17.02 -17.66
N CYS A 40 4.59 -17.23 -16.60
CA CYS A 40 4.73 -18.44 -15.76
C CYS A 40 4.50 -19.73 -16.53
N ALA A 41 3.52 -19.76 -17.44
CA ALA A 41 3.21 -20.95 -18.25
C ALA A 41 4.29 -21.28 -19.30
N ASP A 42 5.01 -20.25 -19.77
CA ASP A 42 6.07 -20.37 -20.77
C ASP A 42 7.46 -20.61 -20.15
N MET A 43 7.58 -20.56 -18.82
CA MET A 43 8.85 -20.83 -18.11
C MET A 43 9.26 -22.28 -18.20
N ASP A 44 10.58 -22.53 -18.31
CA ASP A 44 11.15 -23.86 -18.23
C ASP A 44 11.14 -24.43 -16.78
N LEU A 45 11.14 -25.74 -16.67
CA LEU A 45 11.06 -26.44 -15.38
C LEU A 45 12.28 -26.14 -14.50
N GLU A 46 13.47 -26.00 -15.09
CA GLU A 46 14.72 -25.67 -14.40
C GLU A 46 14.63 -24.31 -13.69
N SER A 47 14.07 -23.31 -14.37
CA SER A 47 13.81 -21.97 -13.78
C SER A 47 12.75 -22.02 -12.68
N MET A 48 11.70 -22.85 -12.86
CA MET A 48 10.63 -23.00 -11.87
C MET A 48 11.10 -23.67 -10.57
N GLU A 49 12.10 -24.56 -10.64
CA GLU A 49 12.67 -25.25 -9.49
C GLU A 49 13.71 -24.41 -8.74
N ASN A 50 14.22 -23.34 -9.33
CA ASN A 50 15.20 -22.46 -8.70
C ASN A 50 14.59 -21.70 -7.51
N PRO A 51 15.12 -21.82 -6.28
CA PRO A 51 14.57 -21.17 -5.10
C PRO A 51 14.53 -19.63 -5.19
N ASP A 52 15.53 -19.03 -5.83
CA ASP A 52 15.59 -17.56 -5.97
C ASP A 52 14.52 -17.05 -6.95
N ILE A 53 14.29 -17.79 -8.03
CA ILE A 53 13.23 -17.49 -8.99
C ILE A 53 11.84 -17.71 -8.37
N GLN A 54 11.66 -18.74 -7.53
CA GLN A 54 10.40 -18.95 -6.81
C GLN A 54 10.07 -17.76 -5.89
N ILE A 55 11.07 -17.22 -5.19
CA ILE A 55 10.88 -16.01 -4.36
C ILE A 55 10.46 -14.82 -5.20
N LEU A 56 11.14 -14.61 -6.33
CA LEU A 56 10.85 -13.52 -7.24
C LEU A 56 9.45 -13.66 -7.86
N ARG A 57 9.06 -14.89 -8.23
CA ARG A 57 7.73 -15.24 -8.73
C ARG A 57 6.62 -14.91 -7.72
N GLU A 58 6.80 -15.29 -6.45
CA GLU A 58 5.82 -15.01 -5.39
C GLU A 58 5.60 -13.50 -5.20
N ARG A 59 6.68 -12.72 -5.21
CA ARG A 59 6.60 -11.24 -5.15
C ARG A 59 5.98 -10.63 -6.39
N ALA A 60 6.31 -11.15 -7.56
CA ALA A 60 5.71 -10.74 -8.82
C ALA A 60 4.21 -11.05 -8.86
N GLU A 61 3.80 -12.19 -8.31
CA GLU A 61 2.39 -12.55 -8.16
C GLU A 61 1.63 -11.57 -7.27
N GLU A 62 2.17 -11.26 -6.11
CA GLU A 62 1.58 -10.28 -5.20
C GLU A 62 1.44 -8.91 -5.88
N THR A 63 2.48 -8.45 -6.58
CA THR A 63 2.49 -7.17 -7.29
C THR A 63 1.45 -7.15 -8.42
N SER A 64 1.37 -8.22 -9.22
CA SER A 64 0.39 -8.32 -10.30
C SER A 64 -1.05 -8.27 -9.78
N SER A 65 -1.31 -8.89 -8.63
CA SER A 65 -2.62 -8.92 -7.98
C SER A 65 -2.99 -7.56 -7.34
N ASN A 66 -2.00 -6.83 -6.82
CA ASN A 66 -2.17 -5.54 -6.14
C ASN A 66 -2.03 -4.32 -7.07
N SER A 67 -1.91 -4.53 -8.38
CA SER A 67 -1.70 -3.45 -9.37
C SER A 67 -2.80 -2.38 -9.39
N LEU A 68 -4.01 -2.68 -8.92
CA LEU A 68 -5.11 -1.72 -8.73
C LEU A 68 -4.75 -0.56 -7.79
N ASN A 69 -3.93 -0.81 -6.77
CA ASN A 69 -3.55 0.20 -5.79
C ASN A 69 -2.74 1.35 -6.38
N THR A 70 -2.02 1.10 -7.50
CA THR A 70 -1.24 2.10 -8.24
C THR A 70 -2.07 3.34 -8.57
N PHE A 71 -3.25 3.14 -9.13
CA PHE A 71 -4.15 4.24 -9.50
C PHE A 71 -4.68 4.99 -8.27
N GLY A 72 -4.91 4.28 -7.16
CA GLY A 72 -5.32 4.88 -5.88
C GLY A 72 -4.23 5.82 -5.34
N TYR A 73 -2.98 5.40 -5.36
CA TYR A 73 -1.85 6.21 -4.89
C TYR A 73 -1.60 7.42 -5.79
N LEU A 74 -1.65 7.27 -7.11
CA LEU A 74 -1.49 8.38 -8.05
C LEU A 74 -2.61 9.41 -7.93
N SER A 75 -3.87 8.97 -7.91
CA SER A 75 -5.01 9.87 -7.75
C SER A 75 -5.02 10.56 -6.37
N GLY A 76 -4.64 9.83 -5.32
CA GLY A 76 -4.48 10.36 -3.98
C GLY A 76 -3.37 11.41 -3.90
N LEU A 77 -2.24 11.20 -4.58
CA LEU A 77 -1.16 12.18 -4.66
C LEU A 77 -1.61 13.45 -5.39
N ALA A 78 -2.24 13.31 -6.57
CA ALA A 78 -2.75 14.45 -7.34
C ALA A 78 -3.77 15.27 -6.53
N SER A 79 -4.74 14.61 -5.91
CA SER A 79 -5.73 15.26 -5.04
C SER A 79 -5.09 15.99 -3.86
N ALA A 80 -4.11 15.36 -3.21
CA ALA A 80 -3.42 15.97 -2.08
C ALA A 80 -2.59 17.18 -2.49
N VAL A 81 -1.91 17.15 -3.64
CA VAL A 81 -1.15 18.30 -4.18
C VAL A 81 -2.07 19.47 -4.50
N ILE A 82 -3.20 19.20 -5.17
CA ILE A 82 -4.20 20.25 -5.46
C ILE A 82 -4.70 20.88 -4.16
N SER A 83 -5.03 20.07 -3.17
CA SER A 83 -5.51 20.55 -1.86
C SER A 83 -4.43 21.37 -1.13
N VAL A 84 -3.16 20.98 -1.21
CA VAL A 84 -2.03 21.76 -0.65
C VAL A 84 -1.96 23.14 -1.30
N ILE A 85 -2.03 23.23 -2.63
CA ILE A 85 -1.97 24.50 -3.37
C ILE A 85 -3.14 25.42 -2.98
N MET A 86 -4.36 24.86 -2.92
CA MET A 86 -5.55 25.61 -2.53
C MET A 86 -5.44 26.16 -1.10
N CYS A 87 -5.09 25.33 -0.14
CA CYS A 87 -4.96 25.75 1.26
C CYS A 87 -3.79 26.73 1.45
N ALA A 88 -2.66 26.52 0.77
CA ALA A 88 -1.52 27.41 0.83
C ALA A 88 -1.88 28.83 0.33
N SER A 89 -2.68 28.94 -0.74
CA SER A 89 -3.15 30.23 -1.25
C SER A 89 -4.00 31.00 -0.22
N ILE A 90 -4.86 30.29 0.51
CA ILE A 90 -5.69 30.89 1.57
C ILE A 90 -4.81 31.37 2.73
N ILE A 91 -3.86 30.56 3.17
CA ILE A 91 -3.01 30.85 4.34
C ILE A 91 -2.03 31.98 4.03
N SER A 92 -1.48 32.06 2.81
CA SER A 92 -0.48 33.05 2.42
C SER A 92 -1.03 34.48 2.40
N VAL A 93 -2.34 34.63 2.17
CA VAL A 93 -3.03 35.96 2.25
C VAL A 93 -3.03 36.50 3.67
N LEU A 94 -3.08 35.66 4.68
CA LEU A 94 -3.10 36.07 6.08
C LEU A 94 -1.70 36.40 6.61
N ASN A 95 -0.82 35.42 6.60
CA ASN A 95 0.55 35.56 7.11
C ASN A 95 1.47 34.44 6.59
N PRO A 96 2.50 34.74 5.82
CA PRO A 96 3.43 33.75 5.28
C PRO A 96 4.24 33.04 6.39
N LEU A 97 4.37 33.63 7.58
CA LEU A 97 5.06 32.99 8.71
C LEU A 97 4.30 31.75 9.23
N LEU A 98 2.97 31.78 9.22
CA LEU A 98 2.15 30.63 9.59
C LEU A 98 2.35 29.45 8.63
N LEU A 99 2.48 29.74 7.33
CA LEU A 99 2.77 28.73 6.32
C LEU A 99 4.13 28.08 6.56
N ALA A 100 5.16 28.87 6.87
CA ALA A 100 6.48 28.38 7.21
C ALA A 100 6.46 27.48 8.45
N LEU A 101 5.70 27.84 9.49
CA LEU A 101 5.53 27.04 10.70
C LEU A 101 4.91 25.65 10.37
N VAL A 102 3.84 25.64 9.59
CA VAL A 102 3.18 24.36 9.23
C VAL A 102 4.10 23.49 8.39
N ILE A 103 4.83 24.06 7.43
CA ILE A 103 5.82 23.33 6.62
C ILE A 103 6.90 22.73 7.51
N ALA A 104 7.43 23.46 8.49
CA ALA A 104 8.42 22.95 9.43
C ALA A 104 7.91 21.74 10.21
N VAL A 105 6.68 21.78 10.71
CA VAL A 105 6.04 20.65 11.41
C VAL A 105 5.90 19.44 10.49
N VAL A 106 5.53 19.63 9.23
CA VAL A 106 5.40 18.53 8.27
C VAL A 106 6.76 17.90 7.95
N ILE A 107 7.83 18.70 7.83
CA ILE A 107 9.19 18.19 7.65
C ILE A 107 9.61 17.31 8.83
N ILE A 108 9.32 17.73 10.06
CA ILE A 108 9.59 16.95 11.27
C ILE A 108 8.82 15.61 11.24
N ASN A 109 7.54 15.66 10.93
CA ASN A 109 6.70 14.46 10.81
C ASN A 109 7.17 13.53 9.68
N TYR A 110 7.60 14.07 8.55
CA TYR A 110 8.18 13.30 7.45
C TYR A 110 9.45 12.57 7.86
N ALA A 111 10.38 13.26 8.49
CA ALA A 111 11.63 12.66 8.97
C ALA A 111 11.37 11.52 9.97
N ASN A 112 10.41 11.73 10.88
CA ASN A 112 9.99 10.72 11.85
C ASN A 112 9.33 9.50 11.16
N SER A 113 8.46 9.72 10.19
CA SER A 113 7.81 8.66 9.41
C SER A 113 8.82 7.86 8.58
N LYS A 114 9.77 8.51 7.93
CA LYS A 114 10.84 7.86 7.16
C LYS A 114 11.73 6.97 8.05
N TRP A 115 12.02 7.42 9.27
CA TRP A 115 12.74 6.60 10.24
C TRP A 115 11.92 5.35 10.64
N LEU A 116 10.63 5.50 10.88
CA LEU A 116 9.72 4.41 11.19
C LEU A 116 9.67 3.38 10.05
N GLU A 117 9.49 3.82 8.80
CA GLU A 117 9.43 2.95 7.63
C GLU A 117 10.70 2.08 7.50
N LYS A 118 11.87 2.68 7.72
CA LYS A 118 13.13 1.92 7.71
C LYS A 118 13.15 0.81 8.76
N LYS A 119 12.58 1.05 9.95
CA LYS A 119 12.48 0.04 11.02
C LYS A 119 11.45 -1.04 10.69
N LYS A 120 10.30 -0.65 10.16
CA LYS A 120 9.26 -1.58 9.71
C LYS A 120 9.73 -2.49 8.58
N TYR A 121 10.49 -1.97 7.63
CA TYR A 121 11.05 -2.77 6.55
C TYR A 121 11.89 -3.95 7.08
N SER A 122 12.77 -3.71 8.04
CA SER A 122 13.57 -4.76 8.68
C SER A 122 12.69 -5.81 9.39
N ILE A 123 11.64 -5.37 10.08
CA ILE A 123 10.69 -6.27 10.76
C ILE A 123 9.90 -7.11 9.75
N ASN A 124 9.44 -6.49 8.68
CA ASN A 124 8.66 -7.18 7.64
C ASN A 124 9.46 -8.28 6.93
N ILE A 125 10.77 -8.10 6.75
CA ILE A 125 11.65 -9.16 6.23
C ILE A 125 11.62 -10.38 7.15
N GLU A 126 11.76 -10.19 8.46
CA GLU A 126 11.75 -11.30 9.42
C GLU A 126 10.37 -11.98 9.50
N ILE A 127 9.29 -11.21 9.53
CA ILE A 127 7.92 -11.75 9.47
C ILE A 127 7.71 -12.50 8.15
N GLY A 128 8.22 -12.01 7.04
CA GLY A 128 8.15 -12.67 5.73
C GLY A 128 8.79 -14.05 5.74
N LYS A 129 9.99 -14.20 6.36
CA LYS A 129 10.66 -15.51 6.54
C LYS A 129 9.78 -16.47 7.34
N LEU A 130 9.20 -16.01 8.45
CA LEU A 130 8.32 -16.82 9.29
C LEU A 130 7.01 -17.20 8.57
N ASN A 131 6.46 -16.32 7.75
CA ASN A 131 5.26 -16.60 6.96
C ASN A 131 5.49 -17.69 5.92
N ARG A 132 6.65 -17.70 5.25
CA ARG A 132 7.01 -18.76 4.30
C ARG A 132 7.01 -20.14 4.92
N PHE A 133 7.42 -20.25 6.18
CA PHE A 133 7.41 -21.49 6.91
C PHE A 133 6.01 -21.87 7.43
N GLY A 134 5.26 -20.89 7.93
CA GLY A 134 3.94 -21.12 8.54
C GLY A 134 2.84 -21.47 7.54
N TRP A 135 2.92 -20.97 6.32
CA TRP A 135 1.87 -21.14 5.31
C TRP A 135 1.73 -22.59 4.81
N PRO A 136 2.82 -23.28 4.45
CA PRO A 136 2.75 -24.70 4.11
C PRO A 136 2.18 -25.56 5.23
N VAL A 137 2.54 -25.29 6.48
CA VAL A 137 2.02 -26.04 7.64
C VAL A 137 0.49 -25.92 7.75
N THR A 138 -0.06 -24.73 7.50
CA THR A 138 -1.51 -24.55 7.47
C THR A 138 -2.16 -25.36 6.36
N ASN A 139 -1.56 -25.37 5.17
CA ASN A 139 -2.06 -26.13 4.03
C ASN A 139 -2.06 -27.63 4.31
N TYR A 140 -0.99 -28.18 4.90
CA TYR A 140 -0.95 -29.61 5.27
C TYR A 140 -2.06 -30.01 6.25
N LEU A 141 -2.45 -29.12 7.16
CA LEU A 141 -3.51 -29.41 8.13
C LEU A 141 -4.93 -29.21 7.59
N SER A 142 -5.12 -28.31 6.61
CA SER A 142 -6.46 -27.90 6.12
C SER A 142 -6.83 -28.52 4.77
N ASP A 143 -5.87 -28.96 3.97
CA ASP A 143 -6.12 -29.54 2.65
C ASP A 143 -6.45 -31.05 2.76
N LEU A 144 -7.58 -31.42 2.15
CA LEU A 144 -8.05 -32.80 2.12
C LEU A 144 -7.06 -33.79 1.47
N ARG A 145 -6.19 -33.31 0.57
CA ARG A 145 -5.17 -34.13 -0.08
C ARG A 145 -4.20 -34.76 0.92
N TYR A 146 -3.88 -34.05 2.00
CA TYR A 146 -2.96 -34.49 3.04
C TYR A 146 -3.67 -35.10 4.27
N ALA A 147 -5.01 -35.11 4.28
CA ALA A 147 -5.78 -35.52 5.44
C ALA A 147 -5.54 -37.00 5.84
N LYS A 148 -5.24 -37.87 4.86
CA LYS A 148 -4.94 -39.28 5.10
C LYS A 148 -3.58 -39.45 5.81
N GLU A 149 -2.54 -38.81 5.30
CA GLU A 149 -1.19 -38.83 5.86
C GLU A 149 -1.15 -38.19 7.25
N VAL A 150 -1.78 -37.04 7.42
CA VAL A 150 -1.87 -36.34 8.72
C VAL A 150 -2.51 -37.22 9.78
N ARG A 151 -3.57 -38.00 9.44
CA ARG A 151 -4.26 -38.91 10.35
C ARG A 151 -3.47 -40.18 10.59
N LEU A 152 -2.93 -40.80 9.53
CA LEU A 152 -2.20 -42.04 9.59
C LEU A 152 -0.94 -41.95 10.47
N TYR A 153 -0.20 -40.82 10.29
CA TYR A 153 1.03 -40.58 11.05
C TYR A 153 0.81 -39.74 12.30
N GLN A 154 -0.43 -39.41 12.67
CA GLN A 154 -0.80 -38.62 13.86
C GLN A 154 -0.07 -37.27 13.94
N LEU A 155 0.14 -36.62 12.79
CA LEU A 155 0.95 -35.38 12.67
C LEU A 155 0.23 -34.12 13.16
N LYS A 156 -1.05 -34.19 13.52
CA LYS A 156 -1.85 -33.05 13.96
C LYS A 156 -1.16 -32.24 15.07
N ASP A 157 -0.78 -32.90 16.15
CA ASP A 157 -0.22 -32.21 17.32
C ASP A 157 1.17 -31.65 17.05
N TYR A 158 1.96 -32.35 16.21
CA TYR A 158 3.25 -31.87 15.77
C TYR A 158 3.13 -30.57 14.96
N PHE A 159 2.34 -30.58 13.89
CA PHE A 159 2.15 -29.40 13.04
C PHE A 159 1.43 -28.25 13.76
N THR A 160 0.51 -28.55 14.67
CA THR A 160 -0.16 -27.51 15.46
C THR A 160 0.82 -26.81 16.39
N ARG A 161 1.73 -27.54 17.04
CA ARG A 161 2.80 -26.94 17.86
C ARG A 161 3.75 -26.13 16.99
N LEU A 162 4.23 -26.68 15.90
CA LEU A 162 5.12 -26.03 14.96
C LEU A 162 4.55 -24.69 14.44
N TYR A 163 3.28 -24.68 14.06
CA TYR A 163 2.57 -23.48 13.65
C TYR A 163 2.43 -22.46 14.79
N ARG A 164 2.07 -22.95 15.98
CA ARG A 164 1.95 -22.10 17.16
C ARG A 164 3.26 -21.40 17.48
N ASP A 165 4.36 -22.12 17.53
CA ASP A 165 5.68 -21.58 17.88
C ASP A 165 6.12 -20.54 16.83
N ASN A 166 5.94 -20.86 15.55
CA ASN A 166 6.19 -19.93 14.46
C ASN A 166 5.32 -18.63 14.55
N ARG A 167 4.03 -18.75 14.92
CA ARG A 167 3.14 -17.58 15.09
C ARG A 167 3.45 -16.79 16.35
N MET A 168 3.88 -17.45 17.41
CA MET A 168 4.33 -16.74 18.62
C MET A 168 5.60 -15.92 18.34
N GLU A 169 6.56 -16.48 17.61
CA GLU A 169 7.75 -15.74 17.18
C GLU A 169 7.41 -14.55 16.28
N ALA A 170 6.54 -14.74 15.27
CA ALA A 170 6.02 -13.65 14.44
C ALA A 170 5.31 -12.57 15.28
N GLY A 171 4.59 -12.97 16.33
CA GLY A 171 3.95 -12.08 17.29
C GLY A 171 4.93 -11.18 18.06
N GLU A 172 6.14 -11.67 18.38
CA GLU A 172 7.18 -10.84 19.03
C GLU A 172 7.67 -9.72 18.10
N TYR A 173 7.84 -10.02 16.79
CA TYR A 173 8.13 -8.98 15.79
C TYR A 173 6.96 -8.00 15.64
N GLY A 174 5.71 -8.48 15.68
CA GLY A 174 4.51 -7.64 15.68
C GLY A 174 4.45 -6.70 16.88
N LYS A 175 4.84 -7.14 18.08
CA LYS A 175 4.96 -6.29 19.27
C LYS A 175 6.01 -5.19 19.09
N LYS A 176 7.15 -5.50 18.47
CA LYS A 176 8.19 -4.50 18.14
C LYS A 176 7.67 -3.47 17.15
N ASP A 177 6.96 -3.90 16.09
CA ASP A 177 6.34 -3.00 15.13
C ASP A 177 5.31 -2.07 15.78
N ALA A 178 4.45 -2.62 16.63
CA ALA A 178 3.48 -1.85 17.40
C ALA A 178 4.15 -0.83 18.34
N ALA A 179 5.26 -1.19 18.99
CA ALA A 179 6.02 -0.28 19.86
C ALA A 179 6.62 0.89 19.05
N TYR A 180 7.21 0.64 17.90
CA TYR A 180 7.74 1.68 17.03
C TYR A 180 6.62 2.57 16.46
N THR A 181 5.51 1.98 16.05
CA THR A 181 4.33 2.72 15.57
C THR A 181 3.76 3.61 16.66
N ARG A 182 3.63 3.10 17.91
CA ARG A 182 3.17 3.88 19.06
C ARG A 182 4.12 5.05 19.35
N ARG A 183 5.43 4.83 19.33
CA ARG A 183 6.42 5.90 19.54
C ARG A 183 6.29 6.98 18.48
N ASN A 184 6.17 6.60 17.21
CA ASN A 184 5.97 7.54 16.10
C ASN A 184 4.67 8.35 16.28
N GLY A 185 3.58 7.69 16.67
CA GLY A 185 2.31 8.35 16.97
C GLY A 185 2.39 9.34 18.12
N LEU A 186 3.11 9.00 19.20
CA LEU A 186 3.33 9.91 20.33
C LEU A 186 4.14 11.15 19.94
N ILE A 187 5.21 10.98 19.17
CA ILE A 187 6.00 12.11 18.66
C ILE A 187 5.12 13.01 17.79
N GLY A 188 4.35 12.44 16.85
CA GLY A 188 3.43 13.20 16.02
C GLY A 188 2.35 13.93 16.82
N ALA A 189 1.79 13.30 17.86
CA ALA A 189 0.81 13.93 18.75
C ALA A 189 1.38 15.12 19.51
N VAL A 190 2.60 15.00 20.06
CA VAL A 190 3.28 16.10 20.78
C VAL A 190 3.58 17.26 19.83
N VAL A 191 4.08 16.98 18.63
CA VAL A 191 4.37 17.99 17.62
C VAL A 191 3.09 18.70 17.18
N SER A 192 1.99 17.96 16.94
CA SER A 192 0.68 18.52 16.60
C SER A 192 0.09 19.36 17.74
N LEU A 193 0.23 18.90 18.99
CA LEU A 193 -0.24 19.66 20.14
C LEU A 193 0.49 21.00 20.24
N PHE A 194 1.81 20.99 20.11
CA PHE A 194 2.62 22.22 20.12
C PHE A 194 2.23 23.16 19.00
N GLN A 195 2.07 22.64 17.77
CA GLN A 195 1.58 23.40 16.63
C GLN A 195 0.22 24.06 16.93
N ASN A 196 -0.74 23.28 17.45
CA ASN A 196 -2.08 23.78 17.74
C ASN A 196 -2.06 24.88 18.81
N VAL A 197 -1.29 24.70 19.89
CA VAL A 197 -1.15 25.73 20.95
C VAL A 197 -0.61 27.03 20.38
N LEU A 198 0.41 27.00 19.54
CA LEU A 198 0.96 28.18 18.87
C LEU A 198 -0.05 28.85 17.94
N LEU A 199 -0.77 28.08 17.15
CA LEU A 199 -1.77 28.60 16.21
C LEU A 199 -2.97 29.22 16.94
N TYR A 200 -3.53 28.50 17.93
CA TYR A 200 -4.63 29.05 18.74
C TYR A 200 -4.21 30.31 19.50
N GLY A 201 -3.03 30.29 20.12
CA GLY A 201 -2.50 31.45 20.82
C GLY A 201 -2.33 32.66 19.90
N TYR A 202 -1.80 32.46 18.69
CA TYR A 202 -1.67 33.50 17.70
C TYR A 202 -3.03 34.06 17.26
N PHE A 203 -4.00 33.21 16.93
CA PHE A 203 -5.32 33.65 16.47
C PHE A 203 -6.12 34.35 17.56
N VAL A 204 -6.09 33.81 18.78
CA VAL A 204 -6.74 34.47 19.92
C VAL A 204 -6.15 35.86 20.14
N TYR A 205 -4.82 36.03 20.07
CA TYR A 205 -4.17 37.31 20.17
C TYR A 205 -4.65 38.27 19.08
N GLN A 206 -4.73 37.84 17.82
CA GLN A 206 -5.20 38.65 16.69
C GLN A 206 -6.68 39.08 16.82
N VAL A 207 -7.52 38.22 17.39
CA VAL A 207 -8.92 38.55 17.67
C VAL A 207 -9.03 39.57 18.79
N VAL A 208 -8.24 39.44 19.86
CA VAL A 208 -8.26 40.36 21.02
C VAL A 208 -7.83 41.78 20.63
N ILE A 209 -6.83 41.92 19.76
CA ILE A 209 -6.39 43.20 19.25
C ILE A 209 -7.29 43.77 18.13
N GLY A 210 -8.37 43.05 17.76
CA GLY A 210 -9.38 43.53 16.80
C GLY A 210 -8.94 43.45 15.32
N VAL A 211 -7.84 42.78 15.00
CA VAL A 211 -7.34 42.63 13.62
C VAL A 211 -8.12 41.56 12.87
N LEU A 212 -8.62 40.54 13.58
CA LEU A 212 -9.30 39.42 12.98
C LEU A 212 -10.69 39.21 13.59
N ALA A 213 -11.70 38.95 12.74
CA ALA A 213 -13.02 38.56 13.22
C ALA A 213 -13.02 37.06 13.67
N VAL A 214 -13.86 36.70 14.64
CA VAL A 214 -14.00 35.34 15.13
C VAL A 214 -14.38 34.38 14.00
N GLY A 215 -15.20 34.82 13.04
CA GLY A 215 -15.57 34.05 11.84
C GLY A 215 -14.37 33.72 10.96
N ASP A 216 -13.50 34.68 10.72
CA ASP A 216 -12.29 34.52 9.92
C ASP A 216 -11.29 33.56 10.60
N MET A 217 -11.16 33.64 11.93
CA MET A 217 -10.37 32.68 12.70
C MET A 217 -10.76 31.24 12.40
N THR A 218 -12.06 30.94 12.36
CA THR A 218 -12.56 29.62 12.09
C THR A 218 -12.17 29.12 10.69
N ILE A 219 -12.28 30.00 9.68
CA ILE A 219 -11.90 29.73 8.28
C ILE A 219 -10.41 29.40 8.19
N TYR A 220 -9.56 30.24 8.78
CA TYR A 220 -8.10 30.03 8.73
C TYR A 220 -7.64 28.80 9.48
N MET A 221 -8.24 28.50 10.62
CA MET A 221 -7.96 27.27 11.35
C MET A 221 -8.36 26.03 10.55
N GLY A 222 -9.52 26.07 9.89
CA GLY A 222 -9.94 25.02 8.98
C GLY A 222 -8.95 24.84 7.82
N ALA A 223 -8.50 25.93 7.20
CA ALA A 223 -7.53 25.92 6.10
C ALA A 223 -6.17 25.34 6.55
N ILE A 224 -5.67 25.72 7.73
CA ILE A 224 -4.39 25.20 8.27
C ILE A 224 -4.51 23.71 8.61
N SER A 225 -5.61 23.31 9.23
CA SER A 225 -5.87 21.88 9.52
C SER A 225 -5.91 21.05 8.24
N GLN A 226 -6.63 21.52 7.22
CA GLN A 226 -6.71 20.87 5.91
C GLN A 226 -5.36 20.86 5.20
N PHE A 227 -4.59 21.94 5.28
CA PHE A 227 -3.25 22.03 4.71
C PHE A 227 -2.31 20.98 5.34
N THR A 228 -2.29 20.89 6.67
CA THR A 228 -1.50 19.89 7.41
C THR A 228 -1.91 18.47 7.03
N ALA A 229 -3.21 18.19 6.95
CA ALA A 229 -3.74 16.90 6.54
C ALA A 229 -3.33 16.55 5.10
N SER A 230 -3.40 17.51 4.18
CA SER A 230 -3.04 17.33 2.78
C SER A 230 -1.54 17.09 2.60
N LEU A 231 -0.67 17.81 3.31
CA LEU A 231 0.78 17.57 3.29
C LEU A 231 1.15 16.19 3.86
N ASN A 232 0.52 15.76 4.95
CA ASN A 232 0.69 14.41 5.48
C ASN A 232 0.20 13.34 4.49
N ASN A 233 -0.86 13.64 3.75
CA ASN A 233 -1.36 12.76 2.69
C ASN A 233 -0.39 12.67 1.51
N VAL A 234 0.19 13.79 1.05
CA VAL A 234 1.28 13.79 0.04
C VAL A 234 2.42 12.88 0.49
N THR A 235 2.89 13.05 1.73
CA THR A 235 3.95 12.21 2.31
C THR A 235 3.60 10.73 2.26
N ARG A 236 2.40 10.37 2.70
CA ARG A 236 1.93 8.97 2.70
C ARG A 236 1.83 8.41 1.30
N GLN A 237 1.26 9.13 0.35
CA GLN A 237 1.14 8.68 -1.03
C GLN A 237 2.51 8.53 -1.72
N TYR A 238 3.44 9.43 -1.43
CA TYR A 238 4.82 9.32 -1.90
C TYR A 238 5.52 8.06 -1.38
N LEU A 239 5.38 7.75 -0.09
CA LEU A 239 5.95 6.53 0.50
C LEU A 239 5.32 5.27 -0.12
N ASN A 240 4.00 5.25 -0.29
CA ASN A 240 3.30 4.13 -0.95
C ASN A 240 3.78 3.94 -2.39
N LEU A 241 3.97 5.02 -3.16
CA LEU A 241 4.49 4.96 -4.52
C LEU A 241 5.95 4.48 -4.55
N SER A 242 6.76 4.89 -3.58
CA SER A 242 8.14 4.43 -3.46
C SER A 242 8.21 2.91 -3.18
N MET A 243 7.36 2.39 -2.30
CA MET A 243 7.26 0.95 -2.04
C MET A 243 6.76 0.19 -3.27
N LEU A 244 5.73 0.73 -3.93
CA LEU A 244 5.19 0.15 -5.17
C LEU A 244 6.25 0.08 -6.27
N SER A 245 7.09 1.10 -6.41
CA SER A 245 8.18 1.16 -7.37
C SER A 245 9.15 -0.02 -7.20
N LEU A 246 9.48 -0.40 -5.97
CA LEU A 246 10.30 -1.58 -5.69
C LEU A 246 9.60 -2.87 -6.10
N SER A 247 8.33 -3.01 -5.76
CA SER A 247 7.53 -4.19 -6.14
C SER A 247 7.39 -4.33 -7.66
N VAL A 248 7.20 -3.21 -8.37
CA VAL A 248 7.15 -3.19 -9.84
C VAL A 248 8.50 -3.57 -10.45
N GLN A 249 9.62 -3.15 -9.84
CA GLN A 249 10.95 -3.59 -10.29
C GLN A 249 11.11 -5.11 -10.17
N GLU A 250 10.69 -5.71 -9.06
CA GLU A 250 10.71 -7.16 -8.85
C GLU A 250 9.83 -7.90 -9.89
N LEU A 251 8.63 -7.37 -10.19
CA LEU A 251 7.79 -7.90 -11.28
C LEU A 251 8.48 -7.81 -12.64
N MET A 252 9.09 -6.66 -12.95
CA MET A 252 9.82 -6.47 -14.22
C MET A 252 11.06 -7.37 -14.33
N GLU A 253 11.74 -7.62 -13.21
CA GLU A 253 12.88 -8.53 -13.14
C GLU A 253 12.41 -9.97 -13.41
N PHE A 254 11.30 -10.38 -12.80
CA PHE A 254 10.68 -11.66 -13.08
C PHE A 254 10.29 -11.83 -14.55
N MET A 255 9.67 -10.82 -15.15
CA MET A 255 9.25 -10.82 -16.56
C MET A 255 10.44 -10.82 -17.56
N LYS A 256 11.65 -10.52 -17.11
CA LYS A 256 12.88 -10.58 -17.94
C LYS A 256 13.56 -11.94 -17.91
N ILE A 257 13.12 -12.88 -17.10
CA ILE A 257 13.67 -14.24 -17.09
C ILE A 257 13.49 -14.84 -18.49
N PRO A 258 14.57 -15.33 -19.12
CA PRO A 258 14.48 -15.85 -20.48
C PRO A 258 13.58 -17.09 -20.53
N LEU A 259 12.65 -17.08 -21.46
CA LEU A 259 11.80 -18.21 -21.77
C LEU A 259 12.56 -19.15 -22.71
N LYS A 260 12.74 -20.40 -22.33
CA LYS A 260 13.33 -21.41 -23.20
C LYS A 260 12.27 -21.84 -24.21
N ASN A 261 12.48 -21.52 -25.50
CA ASN A 261 11.58 -21.97 -26.57
C ASN A 261 11.58 -23.50 -26.63
N LEU A 262 10.64 -24.13 -25.94
CA LEU A 262 10.41 -25.59 -26.02
C LEU A 262 9.79 -26.00 -27.38
N ASN A 263 9.31 -25.03 -28.17
CA ASN A 263 8.66 -25.23 -29.47
C ASN A 263 9.64 -25.14 -30.67
N SER A 264 10.87 -25.61 -30.52
CA SER A 264 11.80 -25.70 -31.65
C SER A 264 11.62 -26.98 -32.52
N GLY A 265 10.61 -27.79 -32.23
CA GLY A 265 10.24 -28.95 -33.05
C GLY A 265 9.31 -28.55 -34.20
N SER A 266 9.64 -28.95 -35.42
CA SER A 266 8.82 -28.73 -36.62
C SER A 266 7.65 -29.69 -36.75
N ASP A 267 7.55 -30.70 -35.89
CA ASP A 267 6.50 -31.71 -35.95
C ASP A 267 5.34 -31.36 -35.04
N THR A 268 4.26 -30.86 -35.64
CA THR A 268 2.95 -30.83 -34.98
C THR A 268 2.35 -32.23 -35.04
N PRO A 269 2.06 -32.91 -33.92
CA PRO A 269 1.35 -34.19 -33.96
C PRO A 269 -0.03 -33.94 -34.56
N GLU A 270 -0.31 -34.53 -35.72
CA GLU A 270 -1.67 -34.64 -36.27
C GLU A 270 -2.47 -35.60 -35.38
N PHE A 271 -3.32 -35.03 -34.54
CA PHE A 271 -4.31 -35.83 -33.81
C PHE A 271 -5.46 -36.15 -34.76
N ASP A 272 -5.51 -37.36 -35.25
CA ASP A 272 -6.73 -37.88 -35.88
C ASP A 272 -7.85 -37.99 -34.85
N LYS A 273 -9.10 -37.66 -35.26
CA LYS A 273 -10.28 -37.70 -34.38
C LYS A 273 -10.54 -39.05 -33.70
N ASN A 274 -9.84 -40.10 -34.11
CA ASN A 274 -9.96 -41.46 -33.59
C ASN A 274 -8.75 -41.90 -32.73
N SER A 275 -7.77 -41.03 -32.48
CA SER A 275 -6.65 -41.39 -31.58
C SER A 275 -7.14 -41.43 -30.13
N VAL A 276 -7.32 -42.65 -29.62
CA VAL A 276 -7.56 -42.92 -28.20
C VAL A 276 -6.22 -42.79 -27.49
N ILE A 277 -6.14 -41.88 -26.51
CA ILE A 277 -5.01 -41.82 -25.59
C ILE A 277 -5.20 -42.99 -24.62
N GLU A 278 -4.40 -44.06 -24.73
CA GLU A 278 -4.31 -45.10 -23.72
C GLU A 278 -3.51 -44.63 -22.49
#